data_bed87fc48c7c1d772544b5de6d9c7977
#
_entry.id   bed87fc48c7c1d772544b5de6d9c7977
#
_cell.length_a   1.000
_cell.length_b   1.000
_cell.length_c   1.000
_cell.angle_alpha   90.00
_cell.angle_beta   90.00
_cell.angle_gamma   90.00
#
_symmetry.space_group_name_H-M   'P 1'
#
loop_
_entity.id
_entity.type
_entity.pdbx_description
1 polymer ?
#
loop_
_entity_poly.entity_id
_entity_poly.type
_entity_poly.pdbx_seq_one_letter_code
_entity_poly.pdbx_strand_id
1 'polypeptide(L)'
;YTADITDNTVTITVPYTVSLNNAEVEFKYTTSATIIPDPETVTDWDNERTFRVTSYNGDAREYTYKVVKSEIESDGDVELKTTEEVASFAATKTTVVKGNLIIGSDAEEAEKITDISALASLKEVTGNIVIRNSYNGADLTGLDNIVSAGGLQVGSTDVASKATELHMISMKALETLSGDISVYNDQVTYVLFEKLATIEGSVMFNASSLQSFEFPVLTTVGQDLNLQGLNEENTAAGSIASLEIPELTSVGGVLSVNNLAKLTSMSFLKLKETGGLDFHTVPVMLETINLPEIETVNGSIIM
;
A
#
# COMPACT_ATOMS: atom_id res chain seq x y z
N TYR A 1 30.90 9.07 0.15
CA TYR A 1 30.51 7.88 0.94
C TYR A 1 31.68 6.93 1.07
N THR A 2 31.77 6.22 2.19
CA THR A 2 32.84 5.25 2.46
C THR A 2 32.24 3.85 2.47
N ALA A 3 32.96 2.89 1.90
CA ALA A 3 32.54 1.50 1.93
C ALA A 3 32.99 0.82 3.22
N ASP A 4 32.13 0.00 3.78
CA ASP A 4 32.46 -0.97 4.81
C ASP A 4 32.83 -2.30 4.15
N ILE A 5 33.99 -2.87 4.55
CA ILE A 5 34.44 -4.15 4.02
C ILE A 5 34.41 -5.16 5.14
N THR A 6 33.54 -6.14 5.02
CA THR A 6 33.44 -7.25 5.96
C THR A 6 33.58 -8.57 5.18
N ASP A 7 34.56 -9.37 5.56
CA ASP A 7 34.97 -10.57 4.83
C ASP A 7 35.27 -10.24 3.35
N ASN A 8 34.43 -10.72 2.44
CA ASN A 8 34.52 -10.46 1.01
C ASN A 8 33.37 -9.58 0.49
N THR A 9 32.67 -8.86 1.36
CA THR A 9 31.57 -7.96 0.98
C THR A 9 31.97 -6.52 1.17
N VAL A 10 31.82 -5.72 0.13
CA VAL A 10 32.04 -4.27 0.11
C VAL A 10 30.67 -3.62 0.09
N THR A 11 30.27 -3.01 1.21
CA THR A 11 28.95 -2.39 1.37
C THR A 11 29.09 -0.86 1.39
N ILE A 12 28.37 -0.17 0.51
CA ILE A 12 28.21 1.28 0.56
C ILE A 12 26.80 1.59 1.03
N THR A 13 26.66 2.36 2.11
CA THR A 13 25.38 2.87 2.60
C THR A 13 25.19 4.31 2.14
N VAL A 14 24.09 4.58 1.45
CA VAL A 14 23.73 5.93 0.98
C VAL A 14 22.25 6.20 1.28
N PRO A 15 21.84 7.48 1.46
CA PRO A 15 20.43 7.82 1.57
C PRO A 15 19.63 7.29 0.39
N TYR A 16 18.38 6.87 0.65
CA TYR A 16 17.50 6.28 -0.37
C TYR A 16 17.40 7.12 -1.66
N THR A 17 17.46 8.44 -1.52
CA THR A 17 17.32 9.40 -2.65
C THR A 17 18.58 9.58 -3.49
N VAL A 18 19.71 9.02 -3.07
CA VAL A 18 21.00 9.17 -3.76
C VAL A 18 21.13 8.09 -4.83
N SER A 19 21.30 8.49 -6.08
CA SER A 19 21.72 7.58 -7.16
C SER A 19 23.25 7.60 -7.27
N LEU A 20 23.81 6.41 -7.39
CA LEU A 20 25.23 6.20 -7.66
C LEU A 20 25.50 5.91 -9.14
N ASN A 21 24.54 6.12 -10.05
CA ASN A 21 24.75 6.04 -11.48
C ASN A 21 25.76 7.11 -11.93
N ASN A 22 26.77 6.69 -12.65
CA ASN A 22 27.90 7.52 -13.07
C ASN A 22 28.68 8.19 -11.91
N ALA A 23 28.64 7.59 -10.72
CA ALA A 23 29.45 8.05 -9.61
C ALA A 23 30.95 7.77 -9.88
N GLU A 24 31.80 8.71 -9.47
CA GLU A 24 33.24 8.46 -9.46
C GLU A 24 33.59 7.61 -8.23
N VAL A 25 34.21 6.47 -8.46
CA VAL A 25 34.56 5.51 -7.41
C VAL A 25 36.05 5.26 -7.41
N GLU A 26 36.68 5.47 -6.25
CA GLU A 26 38.11 5.20 -6.05
C GLU A 26 38.29 3.81 -5.43
N PHE A 27 38.99 2.92 -6.13
CA PHE A 27 39.39 1.63 -5.62
C PHE A 27 40.88 1.65 -5.21
N LYS A 28 41.16 1.24 -3.96
CA LYS A 28 42.51 1.09 -3.47
C LYS A 28 42.86 -0.38 -3.34
N TYR A 29 43.76 -0.84 -4.16
CA TYR A 29 44.30 -2.20 -4.14
C TYR A 29 45.81 -2.18 -4.39
N THR A 30 46.49 -3.32 -4.14
CA THR A 30 47.94 -3.38 -4.32
C THR A 30 48.34 -3.19 -5.77
N THR A 31 49.41 -2.44 -6.01
CA THR A 31 49.87 -1.97 -7.36
C THR A 31 50.07 -3.09 -8.40
N SER A 32 50.24 -4.33 -7.96
CA SER A 32 50.45 -5.48 -8.83
C SER A 32 49.26 -6.43 -8.91
N ALA A 33 48.13 -6.08 -8.31
CA ALA A 33 46.90 -6.85 -8.43
C ALA A 33 46.10 -6.42 -9.64
N THR A 34 45.29 -7.32 -10.18
CA THR A 34 44.29 -7.04 -11.21
C THR A 34 42.90 -7.22 -10.67
N ILE A 35 41.94 -6.43 -11.17
CA ILE A 35 40.54 -6.50 -10.78
C ILE A 35 39.66 -6.64 -12.03
N ILE A 36 38.69 -7.55 -12.00
CA ILE A 36 37.76 -7.81 -13.10
C ILE A 36 36.33 -7.90 -12.53
N PRO A 37 35.34 -7.18 -13.12
CA PRO A 37 35.50 -6.17 -14.16
C PRO A 37 36.35 -5.00 -13.69
N ASP A 38 36.92 -4.23 -14.64
CA ASP A 38 37.64 -3.01 -14.32
C ASP A 38 36.66 -1.98 -13.73
N PRO A 39 36.87 -1.51 -12.48
CA PRO A 39 35.97 -0.54 -11.85
C PRO A 39 35.80 0.76 -12.62
N GLU A 40 36.80 1.21 -13.37
CA GLU A 40 36.76 2.43 -14.20
C GLU A 40 35.75 2.31 -15.37
N THR A 41 35.39 1.08 -15.74
CA THR A 41 34.41 0.82 -16.79
C THR A 41 32.96 0.73 -16.27
N VAL A 42 32.78 0.72 -14.97
CA VAL A 42 31.47 0.58 -14.33
C VAL A 42 30.80 1.94 -14.19
N THR A 43 29.64 2.10 -14.79
CA THR A 43 28.82 3.32 -14.70
C THR A 43 27.61 3.19 -13.81
N ASP A 44 27.15 1.95 -13.57
CA ASP A 44 25.99 1.64 -12.74
C ASP A 44 26.45 1.07 -11.39
N TRP A 45 26.58 1.94 -10.40
CA TRP A 45 26.98 1.60 -9.05
C TRP A 45 25.77 1.43 -8.08
N ASP A 46 24.54 1.54 -8.56
CA ASP A 46 23.35 1.28 -7.77
C ASP A 46 23.00 -0.21 -7.65
N ASN A 47 23.61 -1.07 -8.47
CA ASN A 47 23.37 -2.52 -8.49
C ASN A 47 24.51 -3.33 -7.87
N GLU A 48 24.13 -4.46 -7.27
CA GLU A 48 25.10 -5.45 -6.77
C GLU A 48 25.94 -6.04 -7.91
N ARG A 49 27.22 -6.29 -7.63
CA ARG A 49 28.14 -6.92 -8.57
C ARG A 49 29.31 -7.60 -7.87
N THR A 50 29.92 -8.55 -8.56
CA THR A 50 31.12 -9.26 -8.08
C THR A 50 32.35 -8.77 -8.80
N PHE A 51 33.42 -8.49 -8.04
CA PHE A 51 34.76 -8.19 -8.51
C PHE A 51 35.71 -9.32 -8.15
N ARG A 52 36.46 -9.82 -9.14
CA ARG A 52 37.54 -10.77 -8.90
C ARG A 52 38.86 -10.04 -8.84
N VAL A 53 39.49 -10.07 -7.69
CA VAL A 53 40.84 -9.49 -7.47
C VAL A 53 41.86 -10.62 -7.52
N THR A 54 42.87 -10.48 -8.39
CA THR A 54 43.96 -11.45 -8.52
C THR A 54 45.27 -10.76 -8.13
N SER A 55 45.94 -11.31 -7.14
CA SER A 55 47.23 -10.83 -6.66
C SER A 55 48.37 -11.14 -7.64
N TYR A 56 49.55 -10.54 -7.40
CA TYR A 56 50.75 -10.78 -8.26
C TYR A 56 51.18 -12.27 -8.33
N ASN A 57 51.00 -13.02 -7.26
CA ASN A 57 51.35 -14.46 -7.23
C ASN A 57 50.25 -15.37 -7.83
N GLY A 58 49.15 -14.78 -8.33
CA GLY A 58 48.07 -15.51 -8.99
C GLY A 58 46.94 -15.97 -8.07
N ASP A 59 47.01 -15.68 -6.76
CA ASP A 59 45.90 -15.93 -5.86
C ASP A 59 44.72 -15.01 -6.17
N ALA A 60 43.53 -15.59 -6.34
CA ALA A 60 42.35 -14.85 -6.68
C ALA A 60 41.30 -14.91 -5.55
N ARG A 61 40.61 -13.81 -5.34
CA ARG A 61 39.50 -13.68 -4.40
C ARG A 61 38.35 -12.89 -5.03
N GLU A 62 37.14 -13.31 -4.77
CA GLU A 62 35.94 -12.61 -5.19
C GLU A 62 35.42 -11.73 -4.06
N TYR A 63 34.98 -10.52 -4.42
CA TYR A 63 34.35 -9.55 -3.54
C TYR A 63 33.00 -9.17 -4.10
N THR A 64 31.98 -9.22 -3.28
CA THR A 64 30.64 -8.76 -3.63
C THR A 64 30.48 -7.30 -3.22
N TYR A 65 30.30 -6.41 -4.18
CA TYR A 65 29.91 -5.04 -3.96
C TYR A 65 28.38 -4.94 -3.88
N LYS A 66 27.87 -4.25 -2.88
CA LYS A 66 26.44 -3.94 -2.74
C LYS A 66 26.19 -2.55 -2.19
N VAL A 67 25.06 -1.96 -2.59
CA VAL A 67 24.56 -0.70 -2.06
C VAL A 67 23.41 -0.97 -1.09
N VAL A 68 23.47 -0.34 0.07
CA VAL A 68 22.38 -0.29 1.03
C VAL A 68 21.81 1.13 1.01
N LYS A 69 20.54 1.26 0.68
CA LYS A 69 19.82 2.54 0.73
C LYS A 69 19.28 2.73 2.15
N SER A 70 19.79 3.74 2.87
CA SER A 70 19.28 4.07 4.19
C SER A 70 17.98 4.86 4.08
N GLU A 71 17.04 4.54 4.93
CA GLU A 71 15.77 5.24 5.04
C GLU A 71 15.94 6.62 5.71
N ILE A 72 15.01 7.51 5.39
CA ILE A 72 14.85 8.81 6.04
C ILE A 72 13.54 8.74 6.81
N GLU A 73 13.62 8.76 8.13
CA GLU A 73 12.49 8.57 9.02
C GLU A 73 11.94 9.90 9.55
N SER A 74 10.63 9.98 9.81
CA SER A 74 10.01 11.08 10.55
C SER A 74 10.10 10.85 12.05
N ASP A 75 9.93 11.93 12.85
CA ASP A 75 9.87 11.89 14.31
C ASP A 75 8.42 11.69 14.83
N GLY A 76 7.72 10.66 14.36
CA GLY A 76 6.33 10.37 14.75
C GLY A 76 5.31 10.76 13.67
N ASP A 77 4.12 11.16 14.11
CA ASP A 77 3.00 11.50 13.21
C ASP A 77 3.34 12.67 12.30
N VAL A 78 2.83 12.60 11.06
CA VAL A 78 2.96 13.65 10.05
C VAL A 78 1.56 14.13 9.69
N GLU A 79 1.27 15.40 9.94
CA GLU A 79 0.02 16.06 9.56
C GLU A 79 0.27 17.06 8.43
N LEU A 80 -0.43 16.88 7.31
CA LEU A 80 -0.35 17.70 6.10
C LEU A 80 -1.73 18.31 5.82
N LYS A 81 -1.97 19.53 6.30
CA LYS A 81 -3.27 20.22 6.25
C LYS A 81 -3.38 21.21 5.09
N THR A 82 -2.25 21.55 4.47
CA THR A 82 -2.15 22.52 3.37
C THR A 82 -1.25 22.00 2.26
N THR A 83 -1.41 22.57 1.07
CA THR A 83 -0.55 22.26 -0.08
C THR A 83 0.91 22.63 0.19
N GLU A 84 1.15 23.70 0.97
CA GLU A 84 2.51 24.11 1.38
C GLU A 84 3.16 23.10 2.32
N GLU A 85 2.41 22.54 3.26
CA GLU A 85 2.89 21.47 4.15
C GLU A 85 3.23 20.19 3.39
N VAL A 86 2.41 19.81 2.40
CA VAL A 86 2.71 18.69 1.48
C VAL A 86 4.04 18.93 0.76
N ALA A 87 4.23 20.10 0.16
CA ALA A 87 5.45 20.45 -0.56
C ALA A 87 6.68 20.49 0.38
N SER A 88 6.53 21.06 1.58
CA SER A 88 7.59 21.15 2.58
C SER A 88 8.01 19.78 3.08
N PHE A 89 7.05 18.89 3.37
CA PHE A 89 7.33 17.53 3.78
C PHE A 89 7.97 16.71 2.64
N ALA A 90 7.47 16.83 1.41
CA ALA A 90 8.05 16.17 0.23
C ALA A 90 9.53 16.55 0.01
N ALA A 91 9.91 17.80 0.33
CA ALA A 91 11.29 18.27 0.22
C ALA A 91 12.25 17.55 1.18
N THR A 92 11.77 17.01 2.29
CA THR A 92 12.59 16.21 3.24
C THR A 92 13.01 14.86 2.66
N LYS A 93 12.32 14.38 1.62
CA LYS A 93 12.54 13.05 1.04
C LYS A 93 12.39 11.91 2.05
N THR A 94 11.56 12.10 3.05
CA THR A 94 11.21 11.07 4.02
C THR A 94 10.70 9.81 3.29
N THR A 95 11.20 8.66 3.72
CA THR A 95 10.82 7.36 3.16
C THR A 95 9.93 6.57 4.12
N VAL A 96 10.08 6.80 5.44
CA VAL A 96 9.31 6.12 6.48
C VAL A 96 8.68 7.14 7.43
N VAL A 97 7.37 7.09 7.58
CA VAL A 97 6.65 7.82 8.63
C VAL A 97 6.55 6.93 9.86
N LYS A 98 7.17 7.33 10.99
CA LYS A 98 7.17 6.59 12.27
C LYS A 98 5.92 6.87 13.12
N GLY A 99 4.77 6.91 12.52
CA GLY A 99 3.49 7.21 13.13
C GLY A 99 2.42 7.27 12.06
N ASN A 100 1.39 8.07 12.29
CA ASN A 100 0.32 8.27 11.32
C ASN A 100 0.73 9.31 10.25
N LEU A 101 0.27 9.09 9.02
CA LEU A 101 0.29 10.09 7.95
C LEU A 101 -1.14 10.62 7.76
N ILE A 102 -1.38 11.85 8.16
CA ILE A 102 -2.69 12.49 8.10
C ILE A 102 -2.66 13.54 7.00
N ILE A 103 -3.53 13.40 5.99
CA ILE A 103 -3.63 14.29 4.83
C ILE A 103 -5.00 14.95 4.84
N GLY A 104 -4.99 16.28 4.87
CA GLY A 104 -6.19 17.10 4.96
C GLY A 104 -6.63 17.40 6.39
N SER A 105 -7.80 17.97 6.50
CA SER A 105 -8.46 18.40 7.74
C SER A 105 -9.97 18.19 7.63
N ASP A 106 -10.63 18.00 8.76
CA ASP A 106 -12.09 17.93 8.84
C ASP A 106 -12.73 19.28 9.22
N ALA A 107 -11.91 20.34 9.36
CA ALA A 107 -12.43 21.68 9.63
C ALA A 107 -13.19 22.23 8.41
N GLU A 108 -14.31 22.93 8.66
CA GLU A 108 -15.25 23.42 7.63
C GLU A 108 -14.58 24.33 6.59
N GLU A 109 -13.66 25.21 7.03
CA GLU A 109 -12.93 26.17 6.19
C GLU A 109 -11.49 25.72 5.87
N ALA A 110 -11.23 24.41 5.92
CA ALA A 110 -9.89 23.90 5.65
C ALA A 110 -9.50 24.09 4.17
N GLU A 111 -8.20 24.33 3.95
CA GLU A 111 -7.63 24.37 2.60
C GLU A 111 -7.85 23.05 1.88
N LYS A 112 -8.20 23.12 0.60
CA LYS A 112 -8.36 21.94 -0.25
C LYS A 112 -7.00 21.50 -0.80
N ILE A 113 -6.57 20.29 -0.43
CA ILE A 113 -5.38 19.66 -1.00
C ILE A 113 -5.81 18.84 -2.22
N THR A 114 -5.32 19.19 -3.40
CA THR A 114 -5.72 18.54 -4.66
C THR A 114 -4.65 17.62 -5.25
N ASP A 115 -3.40 17.71 -4.77
CA ASP A 115 -2.28 16.96 -5.29
C ASP A 115 -1.30 16.58 -4.18
N ILE A 116 -1.00 15.29 -4.07
CA ILE A 116 -0.02 14.71 -3.16
C ILE A 116 1.06 13.92 -3.91
N SER A 117 1.16 14.05 -5.22
CA SER A 117 2.12 13.31 -6.05
C SER A 117 3.59 13.50 -5.63
N ALA A 118 3.88 14.64 -4.99
CA ALA A 118 5.20 14.94 -4.43
C ALA A 118 5.62 13.98 -3.30
N LEU A 119 4.70 13.23 -2.66
CA LEU A 119 4.97 12.29 -1.58
C LEU A 119 5.55 10.94 -2.05
N ALA A 120 5.87 10.79 -3.33
CA ALA A 120 6.32 9.55 -3.95
C ALA A 120 7.62 8.95 -3.38
N SER A 121 8.33 9.66 -2.47
CA SER A 121 9.46 9.09 -1.72
C SER A 121 9.05 8.11 -0.63
N LEU A 122 7.80 8.16 -0.15
CA LEU A 122 7.29 7.32 0.93
C LEU A 122 7.29 5.84 0.54
N LYS A 123 7.71 4.99 1.47
CA LYS A 123 7.78 3.52 1.36
C LYS A 123 7.02 2.81 2.46
N GLU A 124 6.96 3.43 3.64
CA GLU A 124 6.31 2.86 4.80
C GLU A 124 5.65 3.93 5.67
N VAL A 125 4.50 3.59 6.24
CA VAL A 125 3.82 4.34 7.30
C VAL A 125 3.55 3.38 8.44
N THR A 126 4.26 3.49 9.57
CA THR A 126 4.12 2.51 10.66
C THR A 126 2.77 2.60 11.38
N GLY A 127 2.13 3.76 11.36
CA GLY A 127 0.75 3.99 11.78
C GLY A 127 -0.24 3.98 10.61
N ASN A 128 -1.36 4.65 10.78
CA ASN A 128 -2.40 4.73 9.78
C ASN A 128 -2.14 5.85 8.76
N ILE A 129 -2.52 5.59 7.51
CA ILE A 129 -2.73 6.63 6.50
C ILE A 129 -4.17 7.11 6.67
N VAL A 130 -4.35 8.41 6.94
CA VAL A 130 -5.66 9.02 7.20
C VAL A 130 -5.91 10.14 6.20
N ILE A 131 -6.93 9.96 5.36
CA ILE A 131 -7.37 10.96 4.38
C ILE A 131 -8.60 11.66 4.94
N ARG A 132 -8.47 12.96 5.20
CA ARG A 132 -9.51 13.81 5.77
C ARG A 132 -10.33 14.53 4.68
N ASN A 133 -11.45 15.12 5.09
CA ASN A 133 -12.45 15.71 4.20
C ASN A 133 -11.95 16.86 3.31
N SER A 134 -10.89 17.59 3.71
CA SER A 134 -10.34 18.64 2.86
C SER A 134 -9.41 18.11 1.75
N TYR A 135 -9.09 16.82 1.73
CA TYR A 135 -8.43 16.24 0.57
C TYR A 135 -9.39 16.18 -0.61
N ASN A 136 -9.02 16.84 -1.70
CA ASN A 136 -9.84 17.03 -2.89
C ASN A 136 -9.14 16.54 -4.17
N GLY A 137 -8.16 15.63 -4.06
CA GLY A 137 -7.55 14.94 -5.19
C GLY A 137 -8.45 13.82 -5.70
N ALA A 138 -8.34 13.50 -6.98
CA ALA A 138 -9.14 12.45 -7.62
C ALA A 138 -8.72 11.03 -7.24
N ASP A 139 -7.47 10.85 -6.83
CA ASP A 139 -6.86 9.59 -6.46
C ASP A 139 -5.77 9.80 -5.37
N LEU A 140 -5.06 8.73 -5.01
CA LEU A 140 -3.98 8.77 -4.02
C LEU A 140 -2.57 8.71 -4.66
N THR A 141 -2.42 9.20 -5.89
CA THR A 141 -1.12 9.29 -6.56
C THR A 141 -0.12 10.07 -5.69
N GLY A 142 1.02 9.47 -5.43
CA GLY A 142 2.02 9.93 -4.44
C GLY A 142 2.17 8.96 -3.27
N LEU A 143 1.17 8.11 -3.00
CA LEU A 143 1.27 7.00 -2.04
C LEU A 143 1.51 5.66 -2.73
N ASP A 144 1.65 5.63 -4.04
CA ASP A 144 1.82 4.43 -4.88
C ASP A 144 3.05 3.58 -4.54
N ASN A 145 4.04 4.18 -3.88
CA ASN A 145 5.31 3.52 -3.54
C ASN A 145 5.34 2.97 -2.11
N ILE A 146 4.29 3.17 -1.33
CA ILE A 146 4.18 2.61 0.02
C ILE A 146 3.94 1.11 -0.09
N VAL A 147 4.81 0.33 0.57
CA VAL A 147 4.79 -1.14 0.57
C VAL A 147 4.02 -1.68 1.78
N SER A 148 4.10 -0.98 2.93
CA SER A 148 3.41 -1.37 4.16
C SER A 148 2.86 -0.16 4.91
N ALA A 149 1.73 -0.37 5.58
CA ALA A 149 1.16 0.63 6.50
C ALA A 149 0.46 -0.03 7.69
N GLY A 150 0.22 0.77 8.75
CA GLY A 150 -0.60 0.34 9.87
C GLY A 150 -2.04 0.11 9.45
N GLY A 151 -2.64 1.06 8.75
CA GLY A 151 -4.00 0.96 8.20
C GLY A 151 -4.28 2.08 7.20
N LEU A 152 -5.47 2.06 6.62
CA LEU A 152 -5.96 3.10 5.73
C LEU A 152 -7.35 3.56 6.17
N GLN A 153 -7.49 4.83 6.48
CA GLN A 153 -8.78 5.47 6.78
C GLN A 153 -9.06 6.59 5.78
N VAL A 154 -10.23 6.54 5.16
CA VAL A 154 -10.72 7.60 4.26
C VAL A 154 -12.07 8.10 4.77
N GLY A 155 -12.11 9.39 5.15
CA GLY A 155 -13.27 9.98 5.79
C GLY A 155 -13.48 9.51 7.22
N SER A 156 -14.68 9.80 7.77
CA SER A 156 -15.07 9.44 9.14
C SER A 156 -16.58 9.22 9.22
N THR A 157 -17.03 8.38 10.15
CA THR A 157 -18.45 8.21 10.45
C THR A 157 -19.06 9.42 11.16
N ASP A 158 -18.23 10.24 11.84
CA ASP A 158 -18.68 11.36 12.65
C ASP A 158 -18.87 12.65 11.83
N VAL A 159 -18.32 12.69 10.64
CA VAL A 159 -18.36 13.85 9.75
C VAL A 159 -18.95 13.39 8.42
N ALA A 160 -20.11 13.94 8.04
CA ALA A 160 -20.66 13.71 6.71
C ALA A 160 -19.58 14.09 5.67
N SER A 161 -19.02 13.10 5.01
CA SER A 161 -17.93 13.25 4.04
C SER A 161 -18.47 13.88 2.76
N LYS A 162 -18.63 15.22 2.73
CA LYS A 162 -19.37 15.90 1.66
C LYS A 162 -18.51 16.50 0.56
N ALA A 163 -17.19 16.41 0.65
CA ALA A 163 -16.41 17.32 -0.19
C ALA A 163 -15.16 16.72 -0.83
N THR A 164 -14.98 15.43 -0.87
CA THR A 164 -13.82 14.86 -1.55
C THR A 164 -14.14 14.52 -3.00
N GLU A 165 -13.28 14.96 -3.92
CA GLU A 165 -13.28 14.52 -5.31
C GLU A 165 -12.57 13.16 -5.46
N LEU A 166 -12.31 12.45 -4.35
CA LEU A 166 -11.63 11.18 -4.36
C LEU A 166 -12.53 10.09 -4.94
N HIS A 167 -12.27 9.71 -6.19
CA HIS A 167 -13.02 8.70 -6.91
C HIS A 167 -12.30 7.36 -6.98
N MET A 168 -10.97 7.35 -6.83
CA MET A 168 -10.18 6.13 -6.91
C MET A 168 -9.25 5.97 -5.71
N ILE A 169 -9.32 4.80 -5.08
CA ILE A 169 -8.36 4.35 -4.08
C ILE A 169 -7.47 3.29 -4.73
N SER A 170 -6.21 3.63 -4.95
CA SER A 170 -5.20 2.70 -5.44
C SER A 170 -3.86 3.01 -4.79
N MET A 171 -3.17 1.97 -4.32
CA MET A 171 -1.80 2.03 -3.81
C MET A 171 -1.03 0.85 -4.40
N LYS A 172 -0.33 1.09 -5.51
CA LYS A 172 0.19 0.03 -6.39
C LYS A 172 1.22 -0.89 -5.76
N ALA A 173 2.03 -0.37 -4.84
CA ALA A 173 3.10 -1.15 -4.20
C ALA A 173 2.67 -1.75 -2.86
N LEU A 174 1.51 -1.40 -2.32
CA LEU A 174 1.08 -1.84 -0.99
C LEU A 174 0.88 -3.36 -0.96
N GLU A 175 1.62 -4.03 -0.09
CA GLU A 175 1.64 -5.50 0.06
C GLU A 175 0.96 -5.96 1.36
N THR A 176 1.10 -5.17 2.44
CA THR A 176 0.58 -5.53 3.76
C THR A 176 0.00 -4.34 4.53
N LEU A 177 -1.07 -4.62 5.28
CA LEU A 177 -1.63 -3.74 6.30
C LEU A 177 -1.72 -4.49 7.61
N SER A 178 -1.17 -3.92 8.70
CA SER A 178 -1.24 -4.51 10.04
C SER A 178 -2.50 -4.11 10.83
N GLY A 179 -3.33 -3.24 10.29
CA GLY A 179 -4.61 -2.80 10.84
C GLY A 179 -5.69 -2.75 9.78
N ASP A 180 -6.62 -1.82 9.93
CA ASP A 180 -7.87 -1.80 9.17
C ASP A 180 -7.77 -1.00 7.87
N ILE A 181 -8.64 -1.35 6.92
CA ILE A 181 -9.10 -0.43 5.86
C ILE A 181 -10.51 0.03 6.24
N SER A 182 -10.69 1.35 6.35
CA SER A 182 -11.99 1.96 6.63
C SER A 182 -12.27 3.11 5.66
N VAL A 183 -13.25 2.91 4.78
CA VAL A 183 -13.63 3.92 3.78
C VAL A 183 -15.07 4.35 3.99
N TYR A 184 -15.25 5.59 4.43
CA TYR A 184 -16.55 6.23 4.70
C TYR A 184 -16.86 7.31 3.66
N ASN A 185 -16.29 7.21 2.47
CA ASN A 185 -16.47 8.19 1.39
C ASN A 185 -17.38 7.62 0.31
N ASP A 186 -18.53 8.26 0.12
CA ASP A 186 -19.54 7.88 -0.88
C ASP A 186 -19.19 8.29 -2.33
N GLN A 187 -18.10 9.04 -2.54
CA GLN A 187 -17.63 9.46 -3.87
C GLN A 187 -16.70 8.41 -4.51
N VAL A 188 -16.19 7.46 -3.72
CA VAL A 188 -15.29 6.42 -4.23
C VAL A 188 -16.03 5.46 -5.16
N THR A 189 -15.56 5.38 -6.40
CA THR A 189 -16.13 4.53 -7.45
C THR A 189 -15.23 3.34 -7.81
N TYR A 190 -13.90 3.48 -7.63
CA TYR A 190 -12.93 2.45 -8.00
C TYR A 190 -11.97 2.18 -6.84
N VAL A 191 -11.77 0.91 -6.54
CA VAL A 191 -10.80 0.42 -5.56
C VAL A 191 -9.95 -0.64 -6.21
N LEU A 192 -8.61 -0.44 -6.20
CA LEU A 192 -7.65 -1.39 -6.75
C LEU A 192 -6.38 -1.44 -5.88
N PHE A 193 -6.10 -2.61 -5.32
CA PHE A 193 -4.86 -2.91 -4.62
C PHE A 193 -4.14 -4.08 -5.31
N GLU A 194 -3.26 -3.75 -6.25
CA GLU A 194 -2.63 -4.74 -7.14
C GLU A 194 -1.79 -5.79 -6.41
N LYS A 195 -1.15 -5.41 -5.28
CA LYS A 195 -0.20 -6.27 -4.56
C LYS A 195 -0.59 -6.58 -3.12
N LEU A 196 -1.69 -6.04 -2.63
CA LEU A 196 -2.08 -6.23 -1.23
C LEU A 196 -2.49 -7.68 -0.98
N ALA A 197 -1.63 -8.41 -0.30
CA ALA A 197 -1.78 -9.83 -0.04
C ALA A 197 -2.41 -10.11 1.34
N THR A 198 -2.17 -9.24 2.33
CA THR A 198 -2.60 -9.48 3.72
C THR A 198 -3.09 -8.19 4.38
N ILE A 199 -4.23 -8.29 5.05
CA ILE A 199 -4.78 -7.27 5.95
C ILE A 199 -5.01 -7.98 7.28
N GLU A 200 -4.29 -7.56 8.35
CA GLU A 200 -4.43 -8.20 9.67
C GLU A 200 -5.68 -7.74 10.42
N GLY A 201 -6.18 -6.55 10.11
CA GLY A 201 -7.41 -5.99 10.65
C GLY A 201 -8.65 -6.27 9.82
N SER A 202 -9.63 -5.37 9.94
CA SER A 202 -10.90 -5.38 9.22
C SER A 202 -10.83 -4.59 7.92
N VAL A 203 -11.70 -4.94 6.99
CA VAL A 203 -12.00 -4.18 5.78
C VAL A 203 -13.43 -3.67 5.85
N MET A 204 -13.62 -2.36 5.84
CA MET A 204 -14.93 -1.72 5.83
C MET A 204 -15.02 -0.67 4.72
N PHE A 205 -15.96 -0.87 3.81
CA PHE A 205 -16.24 0.08 2.74
C PHE A 205 -17.69 0.51 2.74
N ASN A 206 -17.92 1.83 2.73
CA ASN A 206 -19.17 2.37 2.22
C ASN A 206 -19.11 2.30 0.68
N ALA A 207 -19.82 1.34 0.13
CA ALA A 207 -19.80 0.99 -1.29
C ALA A 207 -20.96 1.60 -2.09
N SER A 208 -21.59 2.68 -1.59
CA SER A 208 -22.79 3.26 -2.20
C SER A 208 -22.61 3.76 -3.64
N SER A 209 -21.41 4.20 -4.02
CA SER A 209 -21.06 4.60 -5.39
C SER A 209 -20.14 3.62 -6.11
N LEU A 210 -19.77 2.54 -5.46
CA LEU A 210 -18.73 1.63 -5.94
C LEU A 210 -19.13 0.94 -7.24
N GLN A 211 -18.22 0.96 -8.22
CA GLN A 211 -18.33 0.32 -9.53
C GLN A 211 -17.33 -0.84 -9.68
N SER A 212 -16.15 -0.73 -9.07
CA SER A 212 -15.11 -1.76 -9.09
C SER A 212 -14.46 -1.89 -7.72
N PHE A 213 -14.20 -3.13 -7.30
CA PHE A 213 -13.55 -3.49 -6.05
C PHE A 213 -12.61 -4.66 -6.30
N GLU A 214 -11.31 -4.35 -6.47
CA GLU A 214 -10.33 -5.28 -6.99
C GLU A 214 -9.17 -5.49 -6.01
N PHE A 215 -9.02 -6.76 -5.59
CA PHE A 215 -7.94 -7.28 -4.74
C PHE A 215 -7.40 -8.58 -5.35
N PRO A 216 -6.64 -8.51 -6.45
CA PRO A 216 -6.29 -9.69 -7.24
C PRO A 216 -5.41 -10.72 -6.52
N VAL A 217 -4.69 -10.31 -5.47
CA VAL A 217 -3.76 -11.19 -4.75
C VAL A 217 -4.05 -11.30 -3.25
N LEU A 218 -5.13 -10.71 -2.76
CA LEU A 218 -5.50 -10.74 -1.34
C LEU A 218 -5.83 -12.15 -0.91
N THR A 219 -5.08 -12.67 0.05
CA THR A 219 -5.25 -14.04 0.58
C THR A 219 -5.93 -14.07 1.93
N THR A 220 -5.72 -13.04 2.77
CA THR A 220 -6.17 -13.06 4.16
C THR A 220 -6.70 -11.71 4.61
N VAL A 221 -7.86 -11.72 5.27
CA VAL A 221 -8.37 -10.64 6.10
C VAL A 221 -8.46 -11.19 7.52
N GLY A 222 -7.72 -10.59 8.46
CA GLY A 222 -7.58 -11.11 9.83
C GLY A 222 -8.84 -10.98 10.68
N GLN A 223 -9.71 -10.00 10.36
CA GLN A 223 -10.97 -9.76 11.04
C GLN A 223 -12.13 -9.69 10.05
N ASP A 224 -13.02 -8.67 10.13
CA ASP A 224 -14.20 -8.59 9.28
C ASP A 224 -13.89 -8.07 7.88
N LEU A 225 -14.58 -8.62 6.88
CA LEU A 225 -14.69 -8.03 5.55
C LEU A 225 -16.13 -7.57 5.33
N ASN A 226 -16.34 -6.25 5.31
CA ASN A 226 -17.67 -5.65 5.24
C ASN A 226 -17.79 -4.65 4.09
N LEU A 227 -18.65 -4.96 3.12
CA LEU A 227 -19.08 -4.05 2.07
C LEU A 227 -20.53 -3.65 2.32
N GLN A 228 -20.77 -2.37 2.60
CA GLN A 228 -22.09 -1.83 2.88
C GLN A 228 -22.49 -0.78 1.84
N GLY A 229 -23.51 -1.06 1.05
CA GLY A 229 -23.97 -0.20 -0.04
C GLY A 229 -25.14 0.72 0.32
N LEU A 230 -25.18 1.26 1.53
CA LEU A 230 -26.20 2.25 1.92
C LEU A 230 -25.74 3.67 1.56
N ASN A 231 -26.63 4.44 0.91
CA ASN A 231 -26.43 5.87 0.69
C ASN A 231 -26.89 6.70 1.90
N GLU A 232 -26.75 8.03 1.81
CA GLU A 232 -27.17 8.97 2.88
C GLU A 232 -28.66 8.86 3.24
N GLU A 233 -29.50 8.44 2.31
CA GLU A 233 -30.94 8.23 2.51
C GLU A 233 -31.26 6.86 3.13
N ASN A 234 -30.23 6.10 3.51
CA ASN A 234 -30.33 4.74 4.03
C ASN A 234 -31.03 3.77 3.08
N THR A 235 -30.86 3.98 1.77
CA THR A 235 -31.37 3.10 0.70
C THR A 235 -30.20 2.36 0.05
N ALA A 236 -30.47 1.13 -0.43
CA ALA A 236 -29.48 0.31 -1.13
C ALA A 236 -28.99 1.02 -2.41
N ALA A 237 -27.71 1.12 -2.59
CA ALA A 237 -27.04 1.82 -3.68
C ALA A 237 -25.87 0.98 -4.23
N GLY A 238 -24.95 1.62 -4.95
CA GLY A 238 -23.78 0.97 -5.55
C GLY A 238 -24.08 0.46 -6.97
N SER A 239 -23.06 0.47 -7.79
CA SER A 239 -23.11 0.08 -9.20
C SER A 239 -22.31 -1.20 -9.50
N ILE A 240 -21.68 -1.79 -8.49
CA ILE A 240 -20.94 -3.04 -8.63
C ILE A 240 -21.92 -4.18 -9.00
N ALA A 241 -21.65 -4.84 -10.12
CA ALA A 241 -22.49 -5.92 -10.62
C ALA A 241 -21.92 -7.30 -10.26
N SER A 242 -20.61 -7.44 -10.20
CA SER A 242 -19.89 -8.64 -9.78
C SER A 242 -18.85 -8.31 -8.74
N LEU A 243 -18.81 -9.07 -7.66
CA LEU A 243 -17.81 -8.96 -6.61
C LEU A 243 -16.94 -10.23 -6.61
N GLU A 244 -15.65 -10.06 -6.85
CA GLU A 244 -14.69 -11.17 -6.89
C GLU A 244 -13.43 -10.82 -6.10
N ILE A 245 -13.02 -11.73 -5.20
CA ILE A 245 -11.71 -11.72 -4.56
C ILE A 245 -11.09 -13.11 -4.75
N PRO A 246 -10.41 -13.33 -5.89
CA PRO A 246 -10.12 -14.67 -6.40
C PRO A 246 -9.13 -15.48 -5.55
N GLU A 247 -8.22 -14.80 -4.85
CA GLU A 247 -7.16 -15.44 -4.06
C GLU A 247 -7.50 -15.53 -2.57
N LEU A 248 -8.62 -14.99 -2.12
CA LEU A 248 -9.00 -14.94 -0.70
C LEU A 248 -9.23 -16.35 -0.16
N THR A 249 -8.44 -16.74 0.84
CA THR A 249 -8.50 -18.06 1.50
C THR A 249 -9.13 -18.02 2.88
N SER A 250 -9.00 -16.88 3.60
CA SER A 250 -9.54 -16.76 4.96
C SER A 250 -10.04 -15.36 5.29
N VAL A 251 -11.13 -15.30 6.05
CA VAL A 251 -11.64 -14.12 6.74
C VAL A 251 -11.83 -14.50 8.20
N GLY A 252 -11.03 -13.93 9.11
CA GLY A 252 -11.04 -14.30 10.54
C GLY A 252 -12.35 -13.97 11.24
N GLY A 253 -13.00 -12.87 10.84
CA GLY A 253 -14.33 -12.44 11.30
C GLY A 253 -15.44 -12.75 10.28
N VAL A 254 -16.40 -11.83 10.16
CA VAL A 254 -17.58 -11.99 9.29
C VAL A 254 -17.27 -11.47 7.89
N LEU A 255 -17.58 -12.27 6.88
CA LEU A 255 -17.71 -11.81 5.49
C LEU A 255 -19.13 -11.28 5.29
N SER A 256 -19.27 -9.97 5.17
CA SER A 256 -20.55 -9.28 5.05
C SER A 256 -20.61 -8.46 3.76
N VAL A 257 -21.65 -8.71 2.95
CA VAL A 257 -21.92 -7.98 1.72
C VAL A 257 -23.40 -7.64 1.67
N ASN A 258 -23.72 -6.37 1.91
CA ASN A 258 -25.10 -5.95 2.11
C ASN A 258 -25.43 -4.66 1.35
N ASN A 259 -26.71 -4.53 0.91
CA ASN A 259 -27.28 -3.32 0.31
C ASN A 259 -26.61 -2.85 -1.00
N LEU A 260 -25.96 -3.73 -1.75
CA LEU A 260 -25.40 -3.44 -3.08
C LEU A 260 -26.48 -3.62 -4.17
N ALA A 261 -27.14 -2.53 -4.55
CA ALA A 261 -28.38 -2.56 -5.37
C ALA A 261 -28.26 -3.23 -6.75
N LYS A 262 -27.05 -3.24 -7.34
CA LYS A 262 -26.79 -3.79 -8.69
C LYS A 262 -26.09 -5.15 -8.69
N LEU A 263 -25.77 -5.68 -7.52
CA LEU A 263 -25.00 -6.93 -7.42
C LEU A 263 -25.79 -8.11 -7.97
N THR A 264 -25.24 -8.82 -8.95
CA THR A 264 -25.81 -10.02 -9.56
C THR A 264 -25.03 -11.27 -9.21
N SER A 265 -23.75 -11.14 -8.86
CA SER A 265 -22.90 -12.28 -8.52
C SER A 265 -21.83 -11.93 -7.49
N MET A 266 -21.53 -12.88 -6.62
CA MET A 266 -20.39 -12.88 -5.71
C MET A 266 -19.58 -14.15 -5.88
N SER A 267 -18.23 -14.05 -5.90
CA SER A 267 -17.35 -15.21 -6.07
C SER A 267 -16.09 -15.07 -5.21
N PHE A 268 -15.87 -16.06 -4.34
CA PHE A 268 -14.69 -16.19 -3.48
C PHE A 268 -14.15 -17.61 -3.66
N LEU A 269 -13.47 -17.83 -4.80
CA LEU A 269 -13.17 -19.17 -5.31
C LEU A 269 -12.30 -20.02 -4.38
N LYS A 270 -11.41 -19.39 -3.63
CA LYS A 270 -10.44 -20.07 -2.73
C LYS A 270 -10.77 -19.92 -1.25
N LEU A 271 -11.89 -19.32 -0.90
CA LEU A 271 -12.26 -19.10 0.50
C LEU A 271 -12.55 -20.44 1.17
N LYS A 272 -11.75 -20.77 2.20
CA LYS A 272 -11.85 -22.01 2.97
C LYS A 272 -12.47 -21.82 4.34
N GLU A 273 -12.19 -20.67 4.97
CA GLU A 273 -12.69 -20.40 6.32
C GLU A 273 -13.15 -18.96 6.50
N THR A 274 -14.17 -18.79 7.33
CA THR A 274 -14.66 -17.49 7.77
C THR A 274 -15.25 -17.59 9.16
N GLY A 275 -15.18 -16.48 9.93
CA GLY A 275 -15.86 -16.36 11.22
C GLY A 275 -17.39 -16.35 11.09
N GLY A 276 -17.94 -15.88 9.98
CA GLY A 276 -19.38 -15.88 9.68
C GLY A 276 -19.67 -15.40 8.28
N LEU A 277 -20.89 -15.63 7.80
CA LEU A 277 -21.40 -15.09 6.53
C LEU A 277 -22.65 -14.27 6.80
N ASP A 278 -22.69 -13.04 6.27
CA ASP A 278 -23.83 -12.14 6.42
C ASP A 278 -24.18 -11.48 5.07
N PHE A 279 -25.23 -11.99 4.45
CA PHE A 279 -25.78 -11.55 3.16
C PHE A 279 -27.28 -11.22 3.26
N HIS A 280 -27.75 -10.76 4.43
CA HIS A 280 -29.18 -10.63 4.73
C HIS A 280 -29.91 -9.54 3.94
N THR A 281 -29.21 -8.58 3.37
CA THR A 281 -29.79 -7.49 2.55
C THR A 281 -29.20 -7.45 1.14
N VAL A 282 -29.10 -8.62 0.51
CA VAL A 282 -28.67 -8.72 -0.87
C VAL A 282 -29.81 -8.35 -1.83
N PRO A 283 -29.50 -7.78 -3.02
CA PRO A 283 -30.54 -7.41 -3.98
C PRO A 283 -31.28 -8.61 -4.53
N VAL A 284 -32.55 -8.43 -4.92
CA VAL A 284 -33.36 -9.46 -5.61
C VAL A 284 -32.70 -9.94 -6.90
N MET A 285 -31.81 -9.14 -7.48
CA MET A 285 -31.07 -9.46 -8.72
C MET A 285 -29.87 -10.39 -8.49
N LEU A 286 -29.50 -10.69 -7.24
CA LEU A 286 -28.40 -11.60 -6.96
C LEU A 286 -28.75 -13.02 -7.41
N GLU A 287 -28.05 -13.52 -8.41
CA GLU A 287 -28.28 -14.83 -9.02
C GLU A 287 -27.30 -15.89 -8.49
N THR A 288 -26.07 -15.46 -8.13
CA THR A 288 -24.99 -16.39 -7.79
C THR A 288 -24.20 -15.95 -6.58
N ILE A 289 -24.04 -16.86 -5.61
CA ILE A 289 -23.04 -16.82 -4.55
C ILE A 289 -22.16 -18.05 -4.73
N ASN A 290 -20.88 -17.85 -5.04
CA ASN A 290 -19.96 -18.94 -5.36
C ASN A 290 -18.86 -19.06 -4.31
N LEU A 291 -18.90 -20.10 -3.49
CA LEU A 291 -17.98 -20.43 -2.39
C LEU A 291 -17.58 -21.92 -2.50
N PRO A 292 -16.93 -22.36 -3.60
CA PRO A 292 -16.78 -23.80 -3.89
C PRO A 292 -15.82 -24.53 -2.92
N GLU A 293 -14.89 -23.81 -2.29
CA GLU A 293 -13.88 -24.38 -1.40
C GLU A 293 -14.16 -24.13 0.09
N ILE A 294 -15.33 -23.57 0.45
CA ILE A 294 -15.62 -23.28 1.85
C ILE A 294 -15.71 -24.57 2.68
N GLU A 295 -14.89 -24.67 3.68
CA GLU A 295 -14.78 -25.82 4.58
C GLU A 295 -15.33 -25.51 5.98
N THR A 296 -15.13 -24.27 6.46
CA THR A 296 -15.46 -23.89 7.84
C THR A 296 -16.10 -22.51 7.90
N VAL A 297 -17.24 -22.43 8.55
CA VAL A 297 -17.86 -21.19 9.01
C VAL A 297 -18.03 -21.29 10.52
N ASN A 298 -17.22 -20.53 11.29
CA ASN A 298 -17.15 -20.67 12.75
C ASN A 298 -18.32 -20.02 13.50
N GLY A 299 -19.09 -19.15 12.85
CA GLY A 299 -20.20 -18.41 13.42
C GLY A 299 -21.50 -18.54 12.64
N SER A 300 -22.26 -17.45 12.60
CA SER A 300 -23.58 -17.43 11.96
C SER A 300 -23.50 -17.35 10.43
N ILE A 301 -24.47 -17.98 9.77
CA ILE A 301 -24.78 -17.78 8.36
C ILE A 301 -26.14 -17.10 8.31
N ILE A 302 -26.18 -15.88 7.77
CA ILE A 302 -27.39 -15.05 7.62
C ILE A 302 -27.55 -14.74 6.13
N MET A 303 -28.71 -15.13 5.56
CA MET A 303 -29.03 -14.93 4.15
C MET A 303 -30.45 -14.40 3.99
#